data_27124568d8c0add556956aa25325d49e
#
_entry.id   27124568d8c0add556956aa25325d49e
#
_cell.length_a   1.000
_cell.length_b   1.000
_cell.length_c   1.000
_cell.angle_alpha   90.00
_cell.angle_beta   90.00
_cell.angle_gamma   90.00
#
_symmetry.space_group_name_H-M   'P 1'
#
loop_
_entity.id
_entity.type
_entity.pdbx_description
1 polymer ?
#
loop_
_entity_poly.entity_id
_entity_poly.type
_entity_poly.pdbx_seq_one_letter_code
_entity_poly.pdbx_strand_id
1 'polypeptide(L)'
;AMGSVHYISPEQARGGFSDEKSDIYSLGVSMYEMLSGSLPFTGESAVAIALAHIQEDATPLDAIDATIPHGLSNIVAKCMQKKTELRYPTVMDLIADLKMFLQDPTGEYGVIRNLYENADTIFIPSNDVNSLKAASTKQALDEKTEEEADEESNGEVDPKLEKALIIGSITVAIIIGVIIIYLLGRFVGFW
;
A
#
# COMPACT_ATOMS: atom_id res chain seq x y z
N ALA A 1 -22.55 1.33 -4.00
CA ALA A 1 -22.14 -0.01 -4.39
C ALA A 1 -21.29 -0.58 -3.27
N MET A 2 -21.86 -1.44 -2.44
CA MET A 2 -21.06 -2.19 -1.45
C MET A 2 -20.36 -3.31 -2.22
N GLY A 3 -19.08 -3.11 -2.52
CA GLY A 3 -18.22 -4.22 -2.88
C GLY A 3 -18.18 -5.18 -1.69
N SER A 4 -18.15 -6.49 -1.92
CA SER A 4 -18.14 -7.46 -0.84
C SER A 4 -16.86 -7.29 -0.02
N VAL A 5 -16.97 -6.96 1.26
CA VAL A 5 -15.86 -6.85 2.21
C VAL A 5 -15.02 -8.14 2.29
N HIS A 6 -15.58 -9.26 1.84
CA HIS A 6 -14.93 -10.57 1.87
C HIS A 6 -13.73 -10.71 0.92
N TYR A 7 -13.57 -9.79 -0.05
CA TYR A 7 -12.48 -9.83 -1.03
C TYR A 7 -11.59 -8.59 -0.95
N ILE A 8 -11.77 -7.76 0.08
CA ILE A 8 -11.03 -6.52 0.25
C ILE A 8 -9.55 -6.81 0.55
N SER A 9 -8.64 -6.07 -0.05
CA SER A 9 -7.23 -6.17 0.31
C SER A 9 -6.91 -5.46 1.63
N PRO A 10 -5.83 -5.85 2.34
CA PRO A 10 -5.42 -5.22 3.59
C PRO A 10 -5.21 -3.71 3.48
N GLU A 11 -4.63 -3.24 2.38
CA GLU A 11 -4.41 -1.81 2.11
C GLU A 11 -5.72 -1.06 1.88
N GLN A 12 -6.67 -1.64 1.14
CA GLN A 12 -8.00 -1.07 0.96
C GLN A 12 -8.77 -1.01 2.29
N ALA A 13 -8.68 -2.07 3.11
CA ALA A 13 -9.30 -2.13 4.42
C ALA A 13 -8.76 -1.05 5.38
N ARG A 14 -7.50 -0.62 5.21
CA ARG A 14 -6.88 0.51 5.94
C ARG A 14 -7.22 1.88 5.35
N GLY A 15 -7.99 1.94 4.26
CA GLY A 15 -8.29 3.19 3.55
C GLY A 15 -7.15 3.68 2.65
N GLY A 16 -6.21 2.81 2.31
CA GLY A 16 -5.08 3.09 1.43
C GLY A 16 -5.43 3.05 -0.06
N PHE A 17 -4.45 3.32 -0.90
CA PHE A 17 -4.59 3.25 -2.36
C PHE A 17 -4.68 1.80 -2.83
N SER A 18 -5.53 1.58 -3.83
CA SER A 18 -5.67 0.32 -4.55
C SER A 18 -4.81 0.36 -5.82
N ASP A 19 -4.08 -0.72 -6.06
CA ASP A 19 -3.27 -0.91 -7.26
C ASP A 19 -3.45 -2.34 -7.81
N GLU A 20 -2.68 -2.72 -8.82
CA GLU A 20 -2.68 -4.07 -9.39
C GLU A 20 -2.49 -5.17 -8.34
N LYS A 21 -1.72 -4.90 -7.29
CA LYS A 21 -1.47 -5.87 -6.21
C LYS A 21 -2.67 -6.06 -5.29
N SER A 22 -3.56 -5.06 -5.21
CA SER A 22 -4.86 -5.21 -4.54
C SER A 22 -5.77 -6.15 -5.30
N ASP A 23 -5.76 -6.08 -6.65
CA ASP A 23 -6.52 -6.98 -7.51
C ASP A 23 -5.98 -8.42 -7.45
N ILE A 24 -4.64 -8.59 -7.39
CA ILE A 24 -4.01 -9.90 -7.17
C ILE A 24 -4.44 -10.50 -5.84
N TYR A 25 -4.55 -9.70 -4.77
CA TYR A 25 -5.04 -10.16 -3.47
C TYR A 25 -6.50 -10.64 -3.58
N SER A 26 -7.38 -9.84 -4.15
CA SER A 26 -8.81 -10.17 -4.34
C SER A 26 -9.00 -11.42 -5.20
N LEU A 27 -8.16 -11.59 -6.23
CA LEU A 27 -8.11 -12.79 -7.04
C LEU A 27 -7.66 -14.00 -6.20
N GLY A 28 -6.65 -13.85 -5.34
CA GLY A 28 -6.20 -14.87 -4.40
C GLY A 28 -7.33 -15.33 -3.48
N VAL A 29 -8.11 -14.41 -2.92
CA VAL A 29 -9.29 -14.72 -2.10
C VAL A 29 -10.33 -15.50 -2.90
N SER A 30 -10.59 -15.10 -4.14
CA SER A 30 -11.54 -15.80 -5.03
C SER A 30 -11.06 -17.22 -5.37
N MET A 31 -9.76 -17.39 -5.64
CA MET A 31 -9.17 -18.72 -5.86
C MET A 31 -9.25 -19.59 -4.60
N TYR A 32 -9.01 -19.00 -3.43
CA TYR A 32 -9.16 -19.69 -2.16
C TYR A 32 -10.58 -20.24 -1.97
N GLU A 33 -11.58 -19.40 -2.17
CA GLU A 33 -12.99 -19.78 -2.06
C GLU A 33 -13.37 -20.86 -3.09
N MET A 34 -12.91 -20.73 -4.33
CA MET A 34 -13.17 -21.71 -5.39
C MET A 34 -12.58 -23.09 -5.06
N LEU A 35 -11.43 -23.15 -4.41
CA LEU A 35 -10.71 -24.39 -4.10
C LEU A 35 -11.17 -25.03 -2.80
N SER A 36 -11.47 -24.22 -1.76
CA SER A 36 -11.89 -24.71 -0.45
C SER A 36 -13.40 -24.81 -0.25
N GLY A 37 -14.18 -24.13 -1.12
CA GLY A 37 -15.62 -23.97 -0.94
C GLY A 37 -16.03 -23.01 0.18
N SER A 38 -15.08 -22.31 0.78
CA SER A 38 -15.32 -21.37 1.90
C SER A 38 -14.42 -20.15 1.82
N LEU A 39 -14.89 -19.03 2.39
CA LEU A 39 -14.09 -17.81 2.48
C LEU A 39 -12.92 -17.97 3.45
N PRO A 40 -11.76 -17.37 3.19
CA PRO A 40 -10.60 -17.44 4.08
C PRO A 40 -10.83 -16.72 5.41
N PHE A 41 -11.68 -15.70 5.43
CA PHE A 41 -12.00 -14.91 6.61
C PHE A 41 -13.50 -14.67 6.70
N THR A 42 -14.05 -14.88 7.90
CA THR A 42 -15.46 -14.69 8.23
C THR A 42 -15.56 -13.85 9.52
N GLY A 43 -16.71 -13.26 9.77
CA GLY A 43 -16.92 -12.46 10.99
C GLY A 43 -18.35 -11.97 11.10
N GLU A 44 -18.72 -11.54 12.32
CA GLU A 44 -20.08 -11.06 12.63
C GLU A 44 -20.40 -9.69 12.02
N SER A 45 -19.40 -8.96 11.54
CA SER A 45 -19.56 -7.64 10.94
C SER A 45 -18.54 -7.40 9.82
N ALA A 46 -18.84 -6.45 8.94
CA ALA A 46 -17.91 -6.01 7.89
C ALA A 46 -16.56 -5.52 8.47
N VAL A 47 -16.59 -4.90 9.66
CA VAL A 47 -15.37 -4.43 10.34
C VAL A 47 -14.54 -5.62 10.84
N ALA A 48 -15.17 -6.66 11.41
CA ALA A 48 -14.47 -7.85 11.86
C ALA A 48 -13.79 -8.58 10.68
N ILE A 49 -14.48 -8.70 9.54
CA ILE A 49 -13.92 -9.29 8.31
C ILE A 49 -12.76 -8.45 7.79
N ALA A 50 -12.90 -7.12 7.74
CA ALA A 50 -11.82 -6.23 7.30
C ALA A 50 -10.58 -6.34 8.20
N LEU A 51 -10.76 -6.45 9.52
CA LEU A 51 -9.66 -6.67 10.47
C LEU A 51 -8.99 -8.03 10.25
N ALA A 52 -9.74 -9.10 9.97
CA ALA A 52 -9.17 -10.40 9.66
C ALA A 52 -8.30 -10.33 8.38
N HIS A 53 -8.75 -9.64 7.32
CA HIS A 53 -7.92 -9.39 6.14
C HIS A 53 -6.62 -8.64 6.47
N ILE A 54 -6.61 -7.78 7.47
CA ILE A 54 -5.42 -7.01 7.89
C ILE A 54 -4.45 -7.84 8.73
N GLN A 55 -4.96 -8.72 9.62
CA GLN A 55 -4.20 -9.26 10.75
C GLN A 55 -4.07 -10.78 10.75
N GLU A 56 -5.05 -11.51 10.20
CA GLU A 56 -5.11 -12.96 10.31
C GLU A 56 -4.52 -13.63 9.06
N ASP A 57 -3.82 -14.75 9.25
CA ASP A 57 -3.37 -15.59 8.16
C ASP A 57 -4.47 -16.59 7.79
N ALA A 58 -4.67 -16.79 6.49
CA ALA A 58 -5.61 -17.80 6.02
C ALA A 58 -5.05 -19.20 6.27
N THR A 59 -5.93 -20.14 6.64
CA THR A 59 -5.55 -21.55 6.72
C THR A 59 -5.03 -22.02 5.35
N PRO A 60 -3.86 -22.68 5.28
CA PRO A 60 -3.37 -23.23 4.02
C PRO A 60 -4.38 -24.18 3.37
N LEU A 61 -4.55 -24.08 2.05
CA LEU A 61 -5.55 -24.88 1.33
C LEU A 61 -5.30 -26.39 1.43
N ASP A 62 -4.05 -26.81 1.37
CA ASP A 62 -3.63 -28.19 1.54
C ASP A 62 -3.78 -28.73 2.98
N ALA A 63 -3.91 -27.84 3.97
CA ALA A 63 -4.30 -28.20 5.33
C ALA A 63 -5.82 -28.38 5.49
N ILE A 64 -6.62 -27.75 4.61
CA ILE A 64 -8.08 -27.91 4.57
C ILE A 64 -8.45 -29.19 3.83
N ASP A 65 -7.85 -29.40 2.66
CA ASP A 65 -8.06 -30.55 1.80
C ASP A 65 -6.71 -31.02 1.23
N ALA A 66 -6.23 -32.16 1.73
CA ALA A 66 -4.97 -32.77 1.30
C ALA A 66 -4.94 -33.20 -0.19
N THR A 67 -6.06 -33.13 -0.91
CA THR A 67 -6.11 -33.36 -2.36
C THR A 67 -5.68 -32.13 -3.15
N ILE A 68 -5.63 -30.94 -2.53
CA ILE A 68 -5.14 -29.72 -3.15
C ILE A 68 -3.61 -29.77 -3.15
N PRO A 69 -2.97 -29.69 -4.33
CA PRO A 69 -1.50 -29.74 -4.42
C PRO A 69 -0.85 -28.56 -3.67
N HIS A 70 0.23 -28.86 -2.94
CA HIS A 70 0.97 -27.88 -2.15
C HIS A 70 1.41 -26.66 -2.96
N GLY A 71 1.89 -26.86 -4.22
CA GLY A 71 2.26 -25.78 -5.11
C GLY A 71 1.10 -24.81 -5.41
N LEU A 72 -0.14 -25.32 -5.58
CA LEU A 72 -1.31 -24.48 -5.79
C LEU A 72 -1.70 -23.72 -4.51
N SER A 73 -1.64 -24.40 -3.35
CA SER A 73 -1.84 -23.77 -2.02
C SER A 73 -0.90 -22.58 -1.83
N ASN A 74 0.38 -22.75 -2.17
CA ASN A 74 1.40 -21.70 -2.06
C ASN A 74 1.17 -20.54 -3.04
N ILE A 75 0.74 -20.80 -4.28
CA ILE A 75 0.40 -19.75 -5.25
C ILE A 75 -0.71 -18.85 -4.68
N VAL A 76 -1.78 -19.45 -4.15
CA VAL A 76 -2.88 -18.71 -3.54
C VAL A 76 -2.42 -17.95 -2.30
N ALA A 77 -1.65 -18.58 -1.43
CA ALA A 77 -1.10 -17.96 -0.23
C ALA A 77 -0.20 -16.74 -0.57
N LYS A 78 0.57 -16.81 -1.66
CA LYS A 78 1.39 -15.69 -2.13
C LYS A 78 0.54 -14.53 -2.64
N CYS A 79 -0.54 -14.79 -3.37
CA CYS A 79 -1.49 -13.73 -3.75
C CYS A 79 -2.05 -13.02 -2.52
N MET A 80 -2.34 -13.77 -1.43
CA MET A 80 -2.99 -13.28 -0.23
C MET A 80 -2.03 -12.74 0.85
N GLN A 81 -0.76 -12.52 0.52
CA GLN A 81 0.19 -11.90 1.45
C GLN A 81 -0.27 -10.52 1.92
N LYS A 82 -0.09 -10.25 3.22
CA LYS A 82 -0.51 -8.96 3.82
C LYS A 82 0.31 -7.80 3.30
N LYS A 83 1.62 -8.00 3.14
CA LYS A 83 2.53 -7.02 2.56
C LYS A 83 2.51 -7.13 1.04
N THR A 84 2.28 -6.01 0.37
CA THR A 84 2.17 -5.95 -1.11
C THR A 84 3.45 -6.37 -1.83
N GLU A 85 4.61 -6.14 -1.21
CA GLU A 85 5.92 -6.53 -1.74
C GLU A 85 6.18 -8.04 -1.73
N LEU A 86 5.44 -8.81 -0.94
CA LEU A 86 5.54 -10.27 -0.86
C LEU A 86 4.59 -10.98 -1.83
N ARG A 87 3.65 -10.25 -2.44
CA ARG A 87 2.76 -10.77 -3.48
C ARG A 87 3.50 -10.91 -4.83
N TYR A 88 2.80 -11.41 -5.82
CA TYR A 88 3.29 -11.34 -7.19
C TYR A 88 3.49 -9.89 -7.62
N PRO A 89 4.63 -9.55 -8.27
CA PRO A 89 4.87 -8.20 -8.76
C PRO A 89 3.82 -7.75 -9.78
N THR A 90 3.43 -8.67 -10.68
CA THR A 90 2.44 -8.46 -11.73
C THR A 90 1.51 -9.67 -11.89
N VAL A 91 0.36 -9.47 -12.52
CA VAL A 91 -0.54 -10.58 -12.92
C VAL A 91 0.16 -11.57 -13.86
N MET A 92 1.09 -11.10 -14.69
CA MET A 92 1.84 -11.97 -15.61
C MET A 92 2.75 -12.96 -14.87
N ASP A 93 3.34 -12.55 -13.73
CA ASP A 93 4.13 -13.45 -12.88
C ASP A 93 3.24 -14.53 -12.23
N LEU A 94 2.04 -14.18 -11.79
CA LEU A 94 1.05 -15.14 -11.31
C LEU A 94 0.66 -16.14 -12.40
N ILE A 95 0.38 -15.64 -13.62
CA ILE A 95 0.04 -16.49 -14.76
C ILE A 95 1.20 -17.44 -15.12
N ALA A 96 2.44 -16.99 -15.00
CA ALA A 96 3.62 -17.81 -15.25
C ALA A 96 3.69 -18.99 -14.25
N ASP A 97 3.55 -18.73 -12.94
CA ASP A 97 3.54 -19.78 -11.92
C ASP A 97 2.37 -20.77 -12.12
N LEU A 98 1.17 -20.27 -12.43
CA LEU A 98 0.01 -21.12 -12.72
C LEU A 98 0.23 -22.02 -13.95
N LYS A 99 0.86 -21.50 -15.02
CA LYS A 99 1.18 -22.27 -16.21
C LYS A 99 2.22 -23.35 -15.90
N MET A 100 3.23 -23.03 -15.10
CA MET A 100 4.24 -24.00 -14.68
C MET A 100 3.63 -25.08 -13.80
N PHE A 101 2.76 -24.69 -12.87
CA PHE A 101 2.00 -25.63 -12.03
C PHE A 101 1.16 -26.61 -12.87
N LEU A 102 0.49 -26.15 -13.93
CA LEU A 102 -0.29 -27.01 -14.82
C LEU A 102 0.56 -28.01 -15.59
N GLN A 103 1.84 -27.72 -15.81
CA GLN A 103 2.78 -28.63 -16.48
C GLN A 103 3.40 -29.64 -15.50
N ASP A 104 3.67 -29.21 -14.27
CA ASP A 104 4.21 -30.05 -13.20
C ASP A 104 3.55 -29.73 -11.85
N PRO A 105 2.42 -30.35 -11.51
CA PRO A 105 1.73 -30.10 -10.24
C PRO A 105 2.53 -30.46 -8.98
N THR A 106 3.66 -31.18 -9.13
CA THR A 106 4.51 -31.60 -8.00
C THR A 106 5.63 -30.60 -7.68
N GLY A 107 5.83 -29.61 -8.53
CA GLY A 107 6.85 -28.57 -8.36
C GLY A 107 6.53 -27.62 -7.19
N GLU A 108 7.55 -26.88 -6.78
CA GLU A 108 7.43 -25.81 -5.81
C GLU A 108 7.13 -24.49 -6.50
N TYR A 109 5.97 -23.90 -6.19
CA TYR A 109 5.50 -22.62 -6.74
C TYR A 109 5.10 -21.68 -5.61
N GLY A 110 4.87 -20.41 -5.94
CA GLY A 110 4.42 -19.44 -4.95
C GLY A 110 5.45 -19.14 -3.87
N VAL A 111 6.73 -19.44 -4.11
CA VAL A 111 7.79 -19.24 -3.09
C VAL A 111 7.87 -17.75 -2.73
N ILE A 112 7.67 -17.44 -1.46
CA ILE A 112 7.85 -16.11 -0.90
C ILE A 112 9.33 -15.96 -0.59
N ARG A 113 10.06 -15.24 -1.45
CA ARG A 113 11.44 -14.88 -1.18
C ARG A 113 11.45 -13.67 -0.23
N ASN A 114 11.73 -13.90 1.03
CA ASN A 114 12.10 -12.82 1.93
C ASN A 114 13.44 -12.25 1.45
N LEU A 115 13.42 -11.08 0.84
CA LEU A 115 14.63 -10.36 0.37
C LEU A 115 15.64 -10.12 1.52
N TYR A 116 15.23 -10.30 2.77
CA TYR A 116 16.06 -10.13 3.96
C TYR A 116 16.67 -11.46 4.47
N GLU A 117 16.22 -12.62 3.99
CA GLU A 117 16.74 -13.92 4.46
C GLU A 117 18.07 -14.30 3.76
N ASN A 118 18.39 -13.66 2.62
CA ASN A 118 19.66 -13.78 1.91
C ASN A 118 20.56 -12.55 2.07
N ALA A 119 20.26 -11.64 2.97
CA ALA A 119 21.27 -10.74 3.48
C ALA A 119 22.22 -11.60 4.33
N ASP A 120 23.22 -12.21 3.67
CA ASP A 120 24.42 -12.66 4.38
C ASP A 120 24.74 -11.56 5.37
N THR A 121 24.70 -11.90 6.65
CA THR A 121 25.09 -10.97 7.70
C THR A 121 26.55 -10.64 7.40
N ILE A 122 26.77 -9.52 6.72
CA ILE A 122 28.11 -8.98 6.52
C ILE A 122 28.57 -8.71 7.93
N PHE A 123 29.43 -9.58 8.43
CA PHE A 123 30.09 -9.42 9.71
C PHE A 123 31.01 -8.21 9.53
N ILE A 124 30.51 -7.02 9.87
CA ILE A 124 31.32 -5.81 9.90
C ILE A 124 32.18 -5.92 11.16
N PRO A 125 33.50 -6.06 11.02
CA PRO A 125 34.37 -6.10 12.19
C PRO A 125 34.12 -4.85 13.06
N SER A 126 34.10 -5.03 14.38
CA SER A 126 33.78 -3.95 15.33
C SER A 126 34.63 -2.68 15.17
N ASN A 127 35.76 -2.75 14.47
CA ASN A 127 36.60 -1.60 14.15
C ASN A 127 35.99 -0.69 13.07
N ASP A 128 35.16 -1.20 12.18
CA ASP A 128 34.54 -0.40 11.11
C ASP A 128 33.22 0.25 11.55
N VAL A 129 32.58 -0.28 12.61
CA VAL A 129 31.35 0.31 13.18
C VAL A 129 31.63 1.71 13.77
N ASN A 130 32.83 1.93 14.34
CA ASN A 130 33.20 3.23 14.88
C ASN A 130 33.52 4.26 13.78
N SER A 131 34.03 3.84 12.62
CA SER A 131 34.26 4.71 11.48
C SER A 131 32.94 5.07 10.77
N LEU A 132 31.98 4.13 10.69
CA LEU A 132 30.63 4.39 10.17
C LEU A 132 29.81 5.31 11.09
N LYS A 133 29.95 5.14 12.43
CA LYS A 133 29.33 6.07 13.39
C LYS A 133 29.94 7.47 13.30
N ALA A 134 31.23 7.59 13.10
CA ALA A 134 31.88 8.89 12.93
C ALA A 134 31.47 9.57 11.62
N ALA A 135 31.29 8.81 10.53
CA ALA A 135 30.81 9.32 9.25
C ALA A 135 29.34 9.76 9.32
N SER A 136 28.48 8.97 9.96
CA SER A 136 27.05 9.31 10.11
C SER A 136 26.83 10.51 11.05
N THR A 137 27.68 10.67 12.08
CA THR A 137 27.63 11.84 12.97
C THR A 137 28.12 13.10 12.26
N LYS A 138 29.07 12.96 11.34
CA LYS A 138 29.56 14.10 10.54
C LYS A 138 28.54 14.55 9.49
N GLN A 139 27.84 13.61 8.83
CA GLN A 139 26.74 13.89 7.93
C GLN A 139 25.55 14.55 8.66
N ALA A 140 25.17 14.06 9.84
CA ALA A 140 24.11 14.65 10.65
C ALA A 140 24.46 16.03 11.23
N LEU A 141 25.75 16.34 11.40
CA LEU A 141 26.20 17.69 11.80
C LEU A 141 26.22 18.65 10.60
N ASP A 142 26.63 18.17 9.42
CA ASP A 142 26.61 18.95 8.19
C ASP A 142 25.18 19.26 7.73
N GLU A 143 24.24 18.26 7.81
CA GLU A 143 22.81 18.49 7.55
C GLU A 143 22.17 19.49 8.53
N LYS A 144 22.50 19.42 9.84
CA LYS A 144 22.00 20.40 10.80
C LYS A 144 22.54 21.81 10.57
N THR A 145 23.76 21.92 10.07
CA THR A 145 24.37 23.22 9.78
C THR A 145 23.78 23.83 8.50
N GLU A 146 23.36 23.01 7.54
CA GLU A 146 22.65 23.47 6.33
C GLU A 146 21.19 23.83 6.64
N GLU A 147 20.46 23.05 7.50
CA GLU A 147 19.11 23.39 7.93
C GLU A 147 19.06 24.67 8.78
N GLU A 148 20.04 24.89 9.70
CA GLU A 148 20.10 26.14 10.47
C GLU A 148 20.49 27.35 9.61
N ALA A 149 21.21 27.14 8.51
CA ALA A 149 21.52 28.22 7.54
C ALA A 149 20.33 28.57 6.65
N ASP A 150 19.47 27.59 6.32
CA ASP A 150 18.24 27.83 5.53
C ASP A 150 17.11 28.41 6.39
N GLU A 151 17.02 28.11 7.70
CA GLU A 151 16.04 28.74 8.59
C GLU A 151 16.34 30.22 8.88
N GLU A 152 17.59 30.63 8.93
CA GLU A 152 17.95 32.05 9.12
C GLU A 152 17.72 32.89 7.84
N SER A 153 17.59 32.24 6.66
CA SER A 153 17.32 32.92 5.38
C SER A 153 15.83 33.10 5.06
N ASN A 154 14.92 32.39 5.74
CA ASN A 154 13.47 32.40 5.44
C ASN A 154 12.64 33.32 6.36
N GLY A 155 13.23 34.19 7.11
CA GLY A 155 12.59 35.01 8.14
C GLY A 155 12.10 36.40 7.71
N GLU A 156 12.29 36.83 6.46
CA GLU A 156 11.80 38.16 6.00
C GLU A 156 11.03 38.04 4.69
N VAL A 157 9.75 37.67 4.80
CA VAL A 157 8.80 37.80 3.70
C VAL A 157 8.60 39.32 3.47
N ASP A 158 9.00 39.79 2.28
CA ASP A 158 8.80 41.20 1.85
C ASP A 158 7.33 41.60 2.13
N PRO A 159 7.07 42.60 2.98
CA PRO A 159 5.70 43.00 3.36
C PRO A 159 4.83 43.42 2.16
N LYS A 160 5.44 43.66 0.99
CA LYS A 160 4.74 43.86 -0.26
C LYS A 160 4.19 42.56 -0.87
N LEU A 161 4.92 41.45 -0.70
CA LEU A 161 4.49 40.12 -1.17
C LEU A 161 3.34 39.59 -0.33
N GLU A 162 3.40 39.76 1.00
CA GLU A 162 2.33 39.38 1.90
C GLU A 162 1.02 40.11 1.63
N LYS A 163 1.09 41.42 1.41
CA LYS A 163 -0.07 42.24 1.01
C LYS A 163 -0.63 41.83 -0.35
N ALA A 164 0.22 41.50 -1.31
CA ALA A 164 -0.21 41.04 -2.64
C ALA A 164 -0.95 39.69 -2.56
N LEU A 165 -0.50 38.75 -1.73
CA LEU A 165 -1.16 37.45 -1.51
C LEU A 165 -2.53 37.60 -0.81
N ILE A 166 -2.64 38.52 0.18
CA ILE A 166 -3.90 38.80 0.87
C ILE A 166 -4.90 39.43 -0.09
N ILE A 167 -4.48 40.40 -0.89
CA ILE A 167 -5.34 41.07 -1.89
C ILE A 167 -5.78 40.06 -2.96
N GLY A 168 -4.88 39.18 -3.42
CA GLY A 168 -5.19 38.11 -4.38
C GLY A 168 -6.24 37.13 -3.87
N SER A 169 -6.16 36.75 -2.61
CA SER A 169 -7.13 35.82 -2.01
C SER A 169 -8.53 36.44 -1.85
N ILE A 170 -8.59 37.74 -1.49
CA ILE A 170 -9.85 38.48 -1.35
C ILE A 170 -10.54 38.64 -2.71
N THR A 171 -9.79 38.94 -3.76
CA THR A 171 -10.36 39.10 -5.11
C THR A 171 -10.94 37.80 -5.65
N VAL A 172 -10.28 36.67 -5.45
CA VAL A 172 -10.79 35.35 -5.82
C VAL A 172 -12.08 35.02 -5.06
N ALA A 173 -12.14 35.32 -3.76
CA ALA A 173 -13.34 35.07 -2.95
C ALA A 173 -14.54 35.92 -3.45
N ILE A 174 -14.32 37.15 -3.81
CA ILE A 174 -15.36 38.04 -4.36
C ILE A 174 -15.88 37.51 -5.71
N ILE A 175 -14.98 37.09 -6.60
CA ILE A 175 -15.37 36.51 -7.89
C ILE A 175 -16.24 35.24 -7.71
N ILE A 176 -15.83 34.35 -6.81
CA ILE A 176 -16.60 33.16 -6.49
C ILE A 176 -17.97 33.52 -5.94
N GLY A 177 -18.04 34.51 -5.03
CA GLY A 177 -19.32 34.97 -4.46
C GLY A 177 -20.27 35.55 -5.54
N VAL A 178 -19.76 36.32 -6.49
CA VAL A 178 -20.54 36.86 -7.61
C VAL A 178 -21.06 35.73 -8.51
N ILE A 179 -20.22 34.74 -8.81
CA ILE A 179 -20.62 33.60 -9.63
C ILE A 179 -21.73 32.81 -8.93
N ILE A 180 -21.63 32.58 -7.61
CA ILE A 180 -22.67 31.88 -6.85
C ILE A 180 -23.98 32.66 -6.86
N ILE A 181 -23.95 33.95 -6.63
CA ILE A 181 -25.13 34.82 -6.68
C ILE A 181 -25.79 34.81 -8.08
N TYR A 182 -24.99 34.88 -9.14
CA TYR A 182 -25.46 34.80 -10.50
C TYR A 182 -26.15 33.47 -10.81
N LEU A 183 -25.52 32.36 -10.38
CA LEU A 183 -26.07 31.01 -10.58
C LEU A 183 -27.37 30.80 -9.79
N LEU A 184 -27.41 31.30 -8.53
CA LEU A 184 -28.63 31.26 -7.70
C LEU A 184 -29.75 32.11 -8.30
N GLY A 185 -29.45 33.32 -8.79
CA GLY A 185 -30.42 34.19 -9.46
C GLY A 185 -31.03 33.53 -10.70
N ARG A 186 -30.20 32.83 -11.48
CA ARG A 186 -30.65 32.07 -12.64
C ARG A 186 -31.48 30.84 -12.27
N PHE A 187 -31.17 30.18 -11.17
CA PHE A 187 -31.92 29.01 -10.68
C PHE A 187 -33.28 29.38 -10.10
N VAL A 188 -33.40 30.56 -9.47
CA VAL A 188 -34.64 31.08 -8.90
C VAL A 188 -35.52 31.82 -9.94
N GLY A 189 -35.07 31.93 -11.17
CA GLY A 189 -35.85 32.56 -12.27
C GLY A 189 -35.97 34.09 -12.19
N PHE A 190 -35.01 34.74 -11.56
CA PHE A 190 -35.03 36.21 -11.37
C PHE A 190 -34.39 36.97 -12.54
N TRP A 191 -33.76 36.28 -13.50
CA TRP A 191 -33.17 36.82 -14.75
C TRP A 191 -33.35 35.82 -15.88
#